data_9fb1a023d047f698f249090bc7036dff
#
_entry.id   9fb1a023d047f698f249090bc7036dff
#
_cell.length_a   1.000
_cell.length_b   1.000
_cell.length_c   1.000
_cell.angle_alpha   90.00
_cell.angle_beta   90.00
_cell.angle_gamma   90.00
#
_symmetry.space_group_name_H-M   'P 1'
#
loop_
_entity.id
_entity.type
_entity.pdbx_description
1 polymer ?
#
loop_
_entity_poly.entity_id
_entity_poly.type
_entity_poly.pdbx_seq_one_letter_code
_entity_poly.pdbx_strand_id
1 'polypeptide(L)'
;MCASGSSARIQQRLKIEEIGTTLAECGFVALDEQAYVLGLSRSTTWTVLRAMHKNSGLSAMTINRMLATGRLPPRVRQKLLEYIAAKMSGAYGDQEHRLKAFASRISPVHMHAALFQGAKLEAVHEAADVHRAFGQFEGQKRHALKRRFE
;
A
#
# COMPACT_ATOMS: atom_id res chain seq x y z
N MET A 1 19.62 -5.05 -19.54
CA MET A 1 18.54 -4.23 -18.92
C MET A 1 17.45 -5.08 -18.29
N CYS A 2 17.75 -5.96 -17.33
CA CYS A 2 16.75 -6.86 -16.70
C CYS A 2 16.54 -6.62 -15.20
N ALA A 3 17.01 -5.51 -14.64
CA ALA A 3 16.95 -5.25 -13.20
C ALA A 3 15.59 -4.68 -12.71
N SER A 4 14.80 -4.06 -13.58
CA SER A 4 13.52 -3.41 -13.22
C SER A 4 12.44 -4.37 -12.70
N GLY A 5 12.32 -5.57 -13.29
CA GLY A 5 11.28 -6.51 -12.93
C GLY A 5 11.48 -7.19 -11.56
N SER A 6 12.73 -7.32 -11.13
CA SER A 6 13.07 -7.91 -9.83
C SER A 6 12.69 -6.97 -8.68
N SER A 7 13.00 -5.68 -8.81
CA SER A 7 12.67 -4.65 -7.80
C SER A 7 11.17 -4.49 -7.58
N ALA A 8 10.39 -4.42 -8.65
CA ALA A 8 8.94 -4.28 -8.60
C ALA A 8 8.25 -5.46 -7.86
N ARG A 9 8.73 -6.68 -8.09
CA ARG A 9 8.23 -7.87 -7.39
C ARG A 9 8.59 -7.88 -5.91
N ILE A 10 9.78 -7.42 -5.56
CA ILE A 10 10.19 -7.27 -4.16
C ILE A 10 9.29 -6.25 -3.47
N GLN A 11 9.00 -5.12 -4.09
CA GLN A 11 8.10 -4.12 -3.53
C GLN A 11 6.69 -4.66 -3.33
N GLN A 12 6.16 -5.42 -4.29
CA GLN A 12 4.85 -6.06 -4.16
C GLN A 12 4.82 -7.02 -2.97
N ARG A 13 5.85 -7.83 -2.81
CA ARG A 13 5.98 -8.77 -1.70
C ARG A 13 6.04 -8.05 -0.36
N LEU A 14 6.87 -7.01 -0.24
CA LEU A 14 6.98 -6.20 0.98
C LEU A 14 5.65 -5.57 1.36
N LYS A 15 4.88 -5.10 0.38
CA LYS A 15 3.55 -4.53 0.64
C LYS A 15 2.55 -5.57 1.17
N ILE A 16 2.64 -6.81 0.71
CA ILE A 16 1.82 -7.92 1.23
C ILE A 16 2.29 -8.31 2.65
N GLU A 17 3.58 -8.36 2.90
CA GLU A 17 4.15 -8.63 4.23
C GLU A 17 3.74 -7.54 5.23
N GLU A 18 3.66 -6.28 4.81
CA GLU A 18 3.16 -5.16 5.60
C GLU A 18 1.71 -5.37 6.07
N ILE A 19 0.85 -5.96 5.25
CA ILE A 19 -0.52 -6.32 5.62
C ILE A 19 -0.51 -7.31 6.80
N GLY A 20 0.35 -8.34 6.73
CA GLY A 20 0.50 -9.33 7.81
C GLY A 20 1.04 -8.71 9.10
N THR A 21 2.02 -7.83 9.00
CA THR A 21 2.57 -7.08 10.15
C THR A 21 1.50 -6.21 10.79
N THR A 22 0.72 -5.48 9.99
CA THR A 22 -0.37 -4.62 10.48
C THR A 22 -1.46 -5.44 11.19
N LEU A 23 -1.77 -6.65 10.72
CA LEU A 23 -2.68 -7.57 11.42
C LEU A 23 -2.16 -7.94 12.80
N ALA A 24 -0.88 -8.30 12.90
CA ALA A 24 -0.25 -8.64 14.17
C ALA A 24 -0.22 -7.45 15.14
N GLU A 25 0.07 -6.23 14.64
CA GLU A 25 0.00 -4.99 15.42
C GLU A 25 -1.42 -4.66 15.92
N CYS A 26 -2.44 -5.09 15.20
CA CYS A 26 -3.85 -4.99 15.61
C CYS A 26 -4.27 -6.09 16.60
N GLY A 27 -3.35 -6.97 17.01
CA GLY A 27 -3.59 -8.02 17.98
C GLY A 27 -3.94 -9.40 17.39
N PHE A 28 -4.01 -9.53 16.06
CA PHE A 28 -4.32 -10.80 15.38
C PHE A 28 -3.03 -11.55 15.03
N VAL A 29 -2.50 -12.29 15.99
CA VAL A 29 -1.21 -13.00 15.84
C VAL A 29 -1.41 -14.43 15.33
N ALA A 30 -2.45 -15.13 15.81
CA ALA A 30 -2.73 -16.50 15.40
C ALA A 30 -3.32 -16.54 13.98
N LEU A 31 -2.89 -17.53 13.19
CA LEU A 31 -3.34 -17.69 11.80
C LEU A 31 -4.87 -17.84 11.69
N ASP A 32 -5.51 -18.49 12.65
CA ASP A 32 -6.97 -18.68 12.67
C ASP A 32 -7.70 -17.36 12.90
N GLU A 33 -7.18 -16.51 13.78
CA GLU A 33 -7.71 -15.17 14.03
C GLU A 33 -7.56 -14.29 12.77
N GLN A 34 -6.39 -14.33 12.14
CA GLN A 34 -6.11 -13.63 10.90
C GLN A 34 -7.06 -14.08 9.79
N ALA A 35 -7.27 -15.39 9.63
CA ALA A 35 -8.21 -15.95 8.66
C ALA A 35 -9.64 -15.48 8.91
N TYR A 36 -10.08 -15.48 10.15
CA TYR A 36 -11.41 -15.02 10.55
C TYR A 36 -11.62 -13.53 10.21
N VAL A 37 -10.67 -12.69 10.56
CA VAL A 37 -10.73 -11.23 10.33
C VAL A 37 -10.67 -10.89 8.85
N LEU A 38 -9.83 -11.60 8.08
CA LEU A 38 -9.70 -11.42 6.64
C LEU A 38 -10.87 -12.04 5.84
N GLY A 39 -11.72 -12.84 6.46
CA GLY A 39 -12.81 -13.55 5.78
C GLY A 39 -12.32 -14.60 4.78
N LEU A 40 -11.15 -15.17 5.01
CA LEU A 40 -10.50 -16.17 4.18
C LEU A 40 -10.42 -17.53 4.89
N SER A 41 -10.19 -18.60 4.13
CA SER A 41 -9.81 -19.88 4.73
C SER A 41 -8.40 -19.80 5.32
N ARG A 42 -8.09 -20.65 6.30
CA ARG A 42 -6.77 -20.74 6.92
C ARG A 42 -5.65 -20.95 5.90
N SER A 43 -5.85 -21.87 4.93
CA SER A 43 -4.88 -22.15 3.88
C SER A 43 -4.67 -20.96 2.93
N THR A 44 -5.76 -20.28 2.57
CA THR A 44 -5.68 -19.08 1.73
C THR A 44 -4.96 -17.96 2.48
N THR A 45 -5.27 -17.76 3.76
CA THR A 45 -4.62 -16.75 4.61
C THR A 45 -3.11 -17.01 4.72
N TRP A 46 -2.72 -18.26 4.95
CA TRP A 46 -1.31 -18.64 4.95
C TRP A 46 -0.62 -18.27 3.64
N THR A 47 -1.20 -18.66 2.51
CA THR A 47 -0.65 -18.36 1.18
C THR A 47 -0.57 -16.86 0.93
N VAL A 48 -1.60 -16.11 1.31
CA VAL A 48 -1.66 -14.64 1.17
C VAL A 48 -0.56 -13.97 1.99
N LEU A 49 -0.50 -14.24 3.29
CA LEU A 49 0.41 -13.54 4.20
C LEU A 49 1.88 -13.93 4.02
N ARG A 50 2.16 -15.11 3.51
CA ARG A 50 3.52 -15.54 3.16
C ARG A 50 3.98 -15.03 1.80
N ALA A 51 3.12 -14.26 1.11
CA ALA A 51 3.40 -13.74 -0.23
C ALA A 51 3.88 -14.82 -1.22
N MET A 52 3.42 -16.06 -1.03
CA MET A 52 3.76 -17.21 -1.88
C MET A 52 3.01 -17.21 -3.22
N HIS A 53 2.55 -16.04 -3.64
CA HIS A 53 1.85 -15.88 -4.92
C HIS A 53 2.84 -15.90 -6.09
N LYS A 54 2.56 -16.73 -7.05
CA LYS A 54 3.27 -16.75 -8.33
C LYS A 54 3.18 -15.35 -8.98
N ASN A 55 4.21 -14.57 -8.91
CA ASN A 55 4.47 -13.34 -9.68
C ASN A 55 3.32 -12.31 -9.89
N SER A 56 2.07 -12.66 -9.63
CA SER A 56 0.89 -11.81 -9.89
C SER A 56 0.36 -11.07 -8.66
N GLY A 57 0.89 -11.38 -7.48
CA GLY A 57 0.43 -10.81 -6.22
C GLY A 57 -1.01 -11.25 -5.84
N LEU A 58 -1.68 -10.42 -5.06
CA LEU A 58 -3.05 -10.69 -4.61
C LEU A 58 -4.04 -10.60 -5.77
N SER A 59 -4.94 -11.58 -5.87
CA SER A 59 -6.02 -11.54 -6.86
C SER A 59 -7.11 -10.53 -6.46
N ALA A 60 -7.78 -9.95 -7.46
CA ALA A 60 -8.91 -9.06 -7.23
C ALA A 60 -10.02 -9.71 -6.39
N MET A 61 -10.29 -11.00 -6.63
CA MET A 61 -11.29 -11.76 -5.90
C MET A 61 -10.93 -11.89 -4.42
N THR A 62 -9.68 -12.19 -4.10
CA THR A 62 -9.18 -12.27 -2.72
C THR A 62 -9.31 -10.93 -2.01
N ILE A 63 -8.90 -9.85 -2.66
CA ILE A 63 -8.99 -8.49 -2.11
C ILE A 63 -10.44 -8.09 -1.87
N ASN A 64 -11.34 -8.32 -2.83
CA ASN A 64 -12.76 -8.03 -2.66
C ASN A 64 -13.35 -8.77 -1.44
N ARG A 65 -12.99 -10.05 -1.27
CA ARG A 65 -13.45 -10.84 -0.14
C ARG A 65 -12.94 -10.28 1.19
N MET A 66 -11.66 -9.90 1.27
CA MET A 66 -11.10 -9.28 2.47
C MET A 66 -11.78 -7.94 2.78
N LEU A 67 -11.97 -7.08 1.78
CA LEU A 67 -12.59 -5.76 1.98
C LEU A 67 -14.09 -5.83 2.27
N ALA A 68 -14.77 -6.91 1.87
CA ALA A 68 -16.18 -7.13 2.14
C ALA A 68 -16.47 -7.55 3.59
N THR A 69 -15.46 -8.07 4.32
CA THR A 69 -15.67 -8.44 5.74
C THR A 69 -15.82 -7.19 6.62
N GLY A 70 -16.88 -7.16 7.44
CA GLY A 70 -17.09 -6.08 8.41
C GLY A 70 -16.15 -6.11 9.61
N ARG A 71 -15.32 -7.16 9.74
CA ARG A 71 -14.40 -7.38 10.85
C ARG A 71 -12.99 -6.86 10.61
N LEU A 72 -12.71 -6.39 9.40
CA LEU A 72 -11.37 -5.93 9.01
C LEU A 72 -10.99 -4.65 9.75
N PRO A 73 -9.87 -4.62 10.49
CA PRO A 73 -9.41 -3.40 11.15
C PRO A 73 -9.18 -2.26 10.14
N PRO A 74 -9.50 -1.01 10.48
CA PRO A 74 -9.33 0.13 9.57
C PRO A 74 -7.91 0.29 9.03
N ARG A 75 -6.89 0.02 9.84
CA ARG A 75 -5.48 0.08 9.43
C ARG A 75 -5.14 -0.97 8.36
N VAL A 76 -5.67 -2.19 8.51
CA VAL A 76 -5.49 -3.27 7.53
C VAL A 76 -6.25 -2.95 6.25
N ARG A 77 -7.47 -2.42 6.37
CA ARG A 77 -8.26 -1.95 5.22
C ARG A 77 -7.48 -0.91 4.42
N GLN A 78 -6.87 0.06 5.10
CA GLN A 78 -6.05 1.08 4.46
C GLN A 78 -4.88 0.46 3.67
N LYS A 79 -4.15 -0.50 4.25
CA LYS A 79 -3.04 -1.19 3.57
C LYS A 79 -3.49 -1.95 2.31
N LEU A 80 -4.68 -2.55 2.34
CA LEU A 80 -5.26 -3.19 1.15
C LEU A 80 -5.60 -2.16 0.06
N LEU A 81 -6.16 -1.01 0.42
CA LEU A 81 -6.45 0.06 -0.52
C LEU A 81 -5.18 0.67 -1.12
N GLU A 82 -4.13 0.85 -0.32
CA GLU A 82 -2.80 1.26 -0.79
C GLU A 82 -2.21 0.24 -1.78
N TYR A 83 -2.39 -1.06 -1.52
CA TYR A 83 -1.97 -2.11 -2.44
C TYR A 83 -2.69 -2.02 -3.79
N ILE A 84 -4.01 -1.79 -3.80
CA ILE A 84 -4.79 -1.61 -5.03
C ILE A 84 -4.27 -0.38 -5.80
N ALA A 85 -4.10 0.75 -5.14
CA ALA A 85 -3.61 1.99 -5.76
C ALA A 85 -2.22 1.79 -6.39
N ALA A 86 -1.28 1.20 -5.66
CA ALA A 86 0.05 0.91 -6.15
C ALA A 86 0.04 -0.06 -7.34
N LYS A 87 -0.83 -1.07 -7.31
CA LYS A 87 -0.99 -2.00 -8.44
C LYS A 87 -1.53 -1.30 -9.67
N MET A 88 -2.54 -0.46 -9.52
CA MET A 88 -3.14 0.30 -10.62
C MET A 88 -2.21 1.35 -11.22
N SER A 89 -1.28 1.90 -10.44
CA SER A 89 -0.23 2.81 -10.95
C SER A 89 0.89 2.08 -11.71
N GLY A 90 0.86 0.74 -11.76
CA GLY A 90 1.90 -0.06 -12.41
C GLY A 90 3.17 -0.25 -11.57
N ALA A 91 3.16 0.12 -10.28
CA ALA A 91 4.32 0.05 -9.40
C ALA A 91 4.93 -1.36 -9.29
N TYR A 92 4.15 -2.41 -9.55
CA TYR A 92 4.60 -3.79 -9.48
C TYR A 92 5.02 -4.40 -10.82
N GLY A 93 5.11 -3.59 -11.88
CA GLY A 93 5.56 -4.01 -13.20
C GLY A 93 4.58 -4.95 -13.93
N ASP A 94 3.30 -4.88 -13.57
CA ASP A 94 2.26 -5.65 -14.27
C ASP A 94 2.05 -5.13 -15.69
N GLN A 95 1.83 -6.05 -16.63
CA GLN A 95 1.50 -5.70 -18.00
C GLN A 95 0.10 -5.08 -18.08
N GLU A 96 -0.12 -4.15 -19.01
CA GLU A 96 -1.37 -3.40 -19.15
C GLU A 96 -2.62 -4.28 -19.22
N HIS A 97 -2.57 -5.38 -19.99
CA HIS A 97 -3.71 -6.28 -20.08
C HIS A 97 -4.06 -6.95 -18.74
N ARG A 98 -3.06 -7.22 -17.89
CA ARG A 98 -3.27 -7.77 -16.54
C ARG A 98 -3.85 -6.72 -15.61
N LEU A 99 -3.43 -5.46 -15.73
CA LEU A 99 -4.00 -4.34 -14.96
C LEU A 99 -5.46 -4.12 -15.35
N LYS A 100 -5.79 -4.14 -16.65
CA LYS A 100 -7.17 -4.06 -17.12
C LYS A 100 -8.04 -5.21 -16.59
N ALA A 101 -7.53 -6.44 -16.63
CA ALA A 101 -8.22 -7.62 -16.10
C ALA A 101 -8.40 -7.54 -14.57
N PHE A 102 -7.42 -7.02 -13.84
CA PHE A 102 -7.52 -6.78 -12.40
C PHE A 102 -8.57 -5.69 -12.09
N ALA A 103 -8.49 -4.55 -12.79
CA ALA A 103 -9.43 -3.44 -12.62
C ALA A 103 -10.87 -3.84 -12.88
N SER A 104 -11.13 -4.67 -13.91
CA SER A 104 -12.48 -5.15 -14.22
C SER A 104 -13.08 -6.09 -13.18
N ARG A 105 -12.25 -6.69 -12.32
CA ARG A 105 -12.65 -7.64 -11.28
C ARG A 105 -12.69 -7.04 -9.87
N ILE A 106 -12.03 -5.92 -9.63
CA ILE A 106 -12.13 -5.20 -8.38
C ILE A 106 -13.50 -4.52 -8.30
N SER A 107 -14.15 -4.60 -7.13
CA SER A 107 -15.38 -3.86 -6.88
C SER A 107 -15.18 -2.36 -7.12
N PRO A 108 -16.08 -1.69 -7.86
CA PRO A 108 -15.98 -0.24 -8.13
C PRO A 108 -15.85 0.61 -6.86
N VAL A 109 -16.52 0.21 -5.78
CA VAL A 109 -16.44 0.90 -4.47
C VAL A 109 -15.02 0.83 -3.91
N HIS A 110 -14.38 -0.32 -3.96
CA HIS A 110 -13.02 -0.51 -3.48
C HIS A 110 -12.01 0.21 -4.37
N MET A 111 -12.22 0.20 -5.68
CA MET A 111 -11.38 0.92 -6.63
C MET A 111 -11.43 2.43 -6.37
N HIS A 112 -12.63 2.99 -6.23
CA HIS A 112 -12.82 4.40 -5.94
C HIS A 112 -12.16 4.79 -4.62
N ALA A 113 -12.35 4.00 -3.56
CA ALA A 113 -11.73 4.24 -2.26
C ALA A 113 -10.20 4.21 -2.33
N ALA A 114 -9.62 3.26 -3.08
CA ALA A 114 -8.17 3.15 -3.25
C ALA A 114 -7.58 4.35 -3.98
N LEU A 115 -8.19 4.79 -5.08
CA LEU A 115 -7.72 5.93 -5.86
C LEU A 115 -7.88 7.24 -5.09
N PHE A 116 -8.95 7.41 -4.32
CA PHE A 116 -9.14 8.59 -3.47
C PHE A 116 -8.10 8.68 -2.34
N GLN A 117 -7.72 7.56 -1.73
CA GLN A 117 -6.66 7.54 -0.72
C GLN A 117 -5.29 7.78 -1.34
N GLY A 118 -5.02 7.27 -2.53
CA GLY A 118 -3.80 7.53 -3.28
C GLY A 118 -3.60 9.03 -3.52
N ALA A 119 -4.61 9.72 -4.02
CA ALA A 119 -4.59 11.16 -4.23
C ALA A 119 -4.34 11.96 -2.93
N LYS A 120 -4.91 11.52 -1.80
CA LYS A 120 -4.69 12.14 -0.50
C LYS A 120 -3.26 11.94 0.02
N LEU A 121 -2.66 10.79 -0.21
CA LEU A 121 -1.27 10.51 0.17
C LEU A 121 -0.28 11.34 -0.65
N GLU A 122 -0.49 11.50 -1.95
CA GLU A 122 0.32 12.33 -2.82
C GLU A 122 0.23 13.82 -2.40
N ALA A 123 -0.97 14.31 -2.12
CA ALA A 123 -1.17 15.69 -1.64
C ALA A 123 -0.48 15.95 -0.28
N VAL A 124 -0.45 14.97 0.62
CA VAL A 124 0.24 15.08 1.92
C VAL A 124 1.76 15.05 1.73
N HIS A 125 2.28 14.25 0.82
CA HIS A 125 3.71 14.23 0.48
C HIS A 125 4.17 15.55 -0.13
N GLU A 126 3.41 16.08 -1.08
CA GLU A 126 3.69 17.37 -1.72
C GLU A 126 3.66 18.52 -0.72
N ALA A 127 2.69 18.55 0.19
CA ALA A 127 2.62 19.53 1.28
C ALA A 127 3.79 19.41 2.26
N ALA A 128 4.24 18.19 2.57
CA ALA A 128 5.39 17.97 3.45
C ALA A 128 6.72 18.42 2.82
N ASP A 129 6.89 18.22 1.51
CA ASP A 129 8.07 18.66 0.78
C ASP A 129 8.13 20.19 0.65
N VAL A 130 7.00 20.85 0.42
CA VAL A 130 6.88 22.31 0.43
C VAL A 130 7.23 22.86 1.81
N HIS A 131 6.76 22.24 2.88
CA HIS A 131 7.07 22.68 4.25
C HIS A 131 8.55 22.50 4.59
N ARG A 132 9.18 21.44 4.10
CA ARG A 132 10.61 21.19 4.30
C ARG A 132 11.47 22.19 3.52
N ALA A 133 11.08 22.55 2.31
CA ALA A 133 11.75 23.58 1.49
C ALA A 133 11.63 24.97 2.15
N PHE A 134 10.48 25.32 2.72
CA PHE A 134 10.27 26.61 3.41
C PHE A 134 11.10 26.71 4.70
N GLY A 135 11.21 25.63 5.49
CA GLY A 135 12.02 25.59 6.71
C GLY A 135 13.52 25.79 6.44
N GLN A 136 14.04 25.28 5.32
CA GLN A 136 15.43 25.51 4.91
C GLN A 136 15.70 26.97 4.51
N PHE A 137 14.72 27.64 3.91
CA PHE A 137 14.85 29.04 3.49
C PHE A 137 14.91 30.01 4.66
N GLU A 138 14.15 29.76 5.73
CA GLU A 138 14.21 30.57 6.96
C GLU A 138 15.51 30.36 7.75
N GLY A 139 16.05 29.15 7.77
CA GLY A 139 17.35 28.86 8.38
C GLY A 139 18.51 29.63 7.74
N GLN A 140 18.50 29.76 6.42
CA GLN A 140 19.52 30.53 5.68
C GLN A 140 19.42 32.03 5.93
N LYS A 141 18.22 32.60 6.08
CA LYS A 141 18.04 34.01 6.42
C LYS A 141 18.60 34.36 7.82
N ARG A 142 18.40 33.48 8.79
CA ARG A 142 18.92 33.69 10.14
C ARG A 142 20.45 33.63 10.20
N HIS A 143 21.08 32.77 9.42
CA HIS A 143 22.54 32.69 9.31
C HIS A 143 23.16 33.90 8.58
N ALA A 144 22.49 34.44 7.59
CA ALA A 144 22.96 35.62 6.84
C ALA A 144 22.90 36.91 7.71
N LEU A 145 21.87 37.02 8.56
CA LEU A 145 21.73 38.16 9.47
C LEU A 145 22.79 38.17 10.59
N LYS A 146 23.19 36.99 11.11
CA LYS A 146 24.20 36.88 12.13
C LYS A 146 25.59 37.31 11.69
N ARG A 147 25.94 37.14 10.42
CA ARG A 147 27.26 37.54 9.86
C ARG A 147 27.36 39.03 9.54
N ARG A 148 26.29 39.80 9.64
CA ARG A 148 26.26 41.24 9.34
C ARG A 148 26.46 42.10 10.59
N PHE A 149 26.47 41.48 11.79
CA PHE A 149 26.63 42.18 13.07
C PHE A 149 27.90 41.77 13.87
N GLU A 150 28.83 41.00 13.27
CA GLU A 150 30.19 40.74 13.74
C GLU A 150 31.20 41.53 12.87
#